data_a656b35a02268e216a84b7e11ecaa3df
#
_entry.id   a656b35a02268e216a84b7e11ecaa3df
#
_cell.length_a   1.000
_cell.length_b   1.000
_cell.length_c   1.000
_cell.angle_alpha   90.00
_cell.angle_beta   90.00
_cell.angle_gamma   90.00
#
_symmetry.space_group_name_H-M   'P 1'
#
loop_
_entity.id
_entity.type
_entity.pdbx_description
1 polymer ?
#
loop_
_entity_poly.entity_id
_entity_poly.type
_entity_poly.pdbx_seq_one_letter_code
_entity_poly.pdbx_strand_id
1 'polypeptide(L)'
;MLQTAYFVLAAVLIIAGIAGAVLPALPGVPLVFAGMLLAAWADHFQHVGAITLSVLGVFSVVALLVDFVAGMLGAKRVGASSRALWGATIGTFAGLFFGIPGLLLGPFIGAVAGELSAGSRMHRATAVGIGTWLGLLFGTLAKLALCFTMLGIFLLAFVIG
;
A
#
# COMPACT_ATOMS: atom_id res chain seq x y z
N MET A 1 -10.11 11.50 -28.72
CA MET A 1 -9.44 10.19 -28.57
C MET A 1 -8.25 10.23 -27.58
N LEU A 2 -7.29 11.14 -27.72
CA LEU A 2 -6.13 11.24 -26.79
C LEU A 2 -6.55 11.53 -25.34
N GLN A 3 -7.47 12.44 -25.11
CA GLN A 3 -7.96 12.79 -23.78
C GLN A 3 -8.63 11.60 -23.08
N THR A 4 -9.46 10.85 -23.79
CA THR A 4 -10.10 9.63 -23.26
C THR A 4 -9.05 8.58 -22.87
N ALA A 5 -7.97 8.44 -23.66
CA ALA A 5 -6.89 7.52 -23.34
C ALA A 5 -6.16 7.91 -22.04
N TYR A 6 -5.96 9.22 -21.79
CA TYR A 6 -5.37 9.68 -20.52
C TYR A 6 -6.28 9.43 -19.31
N PHE A 7 -7.59 9.60 -19.43
CA PHE A 7 -8.52 9.25 -18.35
C PHE A 7 -8.55 7.74 -18.06
N VAL A 8 -8.50 6.91 -19.11
CA VAL A 8 -8.41 5.45 -18.94
C VAL A 8 -7.11 5.08 -18.24
N LEU A 9 -5.99 5.65 -18.66
CA LEU A 9 -4.70 5.41 -18.03
C LEU A 9 -4.67 5.88 -16.57
N ALA A 10 -5.27 7.04 -16.29
CA ALA A 10 -5.42 7.56 -14.93
C ALA A 10 -6.24 6.61 -14.05
N ALA A 11 -7.36 6.10 -14.55
CA ALA A 11 -8.18 5.13 -13.84
C ALA A 11 -7.41 3.82 -13.57
N VAL A 12 -6.67 3.32 -14.56
CA VAL A 12 -5.81 2.13 -14.39
C VAL A 12 -4.74 2.36 -13.31
N LEU A 13 -4.08 3.53 -13.30
CA LEU A 13 -3.10 3.88 -12.28
C LEU A 13 -3.72 3.96 -10.87
N ILE A 14 -4.92 4.54 -10.74
CA ILE A 14 -5.62 4.62 -9.46
C ILE A 14 -5.98 3.22 -8.97
N ILE A 15 -6.55 2.37 -9.82
CA ILE A 15 -6.91 0.99 -9.47
C ILE A 15 -5.66 0.18 -9.11
N ALA A 16 -4.60 0.29 -9.92
CA ALA A 16 -3.32 -0.36 -9.65
C ALA A 16 -2.69 0.15 -8.33
N GLY A 17 -2.84 1.44 -8.04
CA GLY A 17 -2.37 2.04 -6.79
C GLY A 17 -3.14 1.54 -5.57
N ILE A 18 -4.46 1.43 -5.65
CA ILE A 18 -5.29 0.85 -4.58
C ILE A 18 -4.93 -0.63 -4.37
N ALA A 19 -4.78 -1.40 -5.44
CA ALA A 19 -4.31 -2.78 -5.35
C ALA A 19 -2.88 -2.86 -4.76
N GLY A 20 -2.00 -1.94 -5.17
CA GLY A 20 -0.64 -1.81 -4.64
C GLY A 20 -0.58 -1.40 -3.16
N ALA A 21 -1.58 -0.69 -2.65
CA ALA A 21 -1.66 -0.38 -1.22
C ALA A 21 -1.86 -1.63 -0.35
N VAL A 22 -2.43 -2.69 -0.90
CA VAL A 22 -2.59 -4.00 -0.25
C VAL A 22 -1.28 -4.81 -0.30
N LEU A 23 -0.50 -4.65 -1.35
CA LEU A 23 0.76 -5.37 -1.55
C LEU A 23 1.93 -4.62 -0.89
N PRO A 24 2.71 -5.25 0.02
CA PRO A 24 3.75 -4.56 0.79
C PRO A 24 4.92 -4.03 -0.07
N ALA A 25 5.06 -4.48 -1.31
CA ALA A 25 6.18 -4.12 -2.18
C ALA A 25 5.88 -2.97 -3.16
N LEU A 26 4.62 -2.54 -3.28
CA LEU A 26 4.24 -1.51 -4.25
C LEU A 26 3.90 -0.18 -3.55
N PRO A 27 4.37 0.94 -4.11
CA PRO A 27 4.06 2.28 -3.58
C PRO A 27 2.64 2.69 -3.96
N GLY A 28 1.61 2.05 -3.33
CA GLY A 28 0.20 2.19 -3.71
C GLY A 28 -0.29 3.64 -3.68
N VAL A 29 -0.05 4.36 -2.56
CA VAL A 29 -0.51 5.76 -2.41
C VAL A 29 0.11 6.70 -3.45
N PRO A 30 1.42 6.66 -3.74
CA PRO A 30 2.02 7.43 -4.83
C PRO A 30 1.45 7.09 -6.22
N LEU A 31 1.11 5.83 -6.48
CA LEU A 31 0.47 5.45 -7.75
C LEU A 31 -0.93 6.05 -7.87
N VAL A 32 -1.72 6.03 -6.80
CA VAL A 32 -3.04 6.67 -6.76
C VAL A 32 -2.89 8.17 -7.04
N PHE A 33 -1.93 8.84 -6.39
CA PHE A 33 -1.64 10.25 -6.64
C PHE A 33 -1.23 10.52 -8.10
N ALA A 34 -0.36 9.70 -8.68
CA ALA A 34 0.05 9.83 -10.08
C ALA A 34 -1.15 9.70 -11.04
N GLY A 35 -2.08 8.78 -10.75
CA GLY A 35 -3.32 8.65 -11.53
C GLY A 35 -4.21 9.89 -11.42
N MET A 36 -4.38 10.45 -10.22
CA MET A 36 -5.14 11.69 -10.01
C MET A 36 -4.49 12.89 -10.71
N LEU A 37 -3.16 13.00 -10.63
CA LEU A 37 -2.40 14.05 -11.31
C LEU A 37 -2.56 13.94 -12.84
N LEU A 38 -2.51 12.73 -13.38
CA LEU A 38 -2.73 12.48 -14.80
C LEU A 38 -4.15 12.84 -15.22
N ALA A 39 -5.17 12.54 -14.41
CA ALA A 39 -6.55 12.91 -14.68
C ALA A 39 -6.74 14.43 -14.67
N ALA A 40 -6.18 15.13 -13.68
CA ALA A 40 -6.21 16.59 -13.63
C ALA A 40 -5.49 17.23 -14.81
N TRP A 41 -4.36 16.66 -15.23
CA TRP A 41 -3.62 17.14 -16.40
C TRP A 41 -4.41 16.90 -17.71
N ALA A 42 -5.08 15.76 -17.86
CA ALA A 42 -5.94 15.47 -19.01
C ALA A 42 -7.12 16.43 -19.10
N ASP A 43 -7.59 16.95 -17.97
CA ASP A 43 -8.65 17.95 -17.84
C ASP A 43 -8.13 19.40 -17.94
N HIS A 44 -6.85 19.60 -18.25
CA HIS A 44 -6.20 20.91 -18.26
C HIS A 44 -6.32 21.69 -16.94
N PHE A 45 -6.42 20.97 -15.81
CA PHE A 45 -6.57 21.53 -14.45
C PHE A 45 -7.82 22.42 -14.26
N GLN A 46 -8.87 22.21 -15.06
CA GLN A 46 -10.07 23.04 -15.01
C GLN A 46 -10.90 22.81 -13.75
N HIS A 47 -11.07 21.55 -13.36
CA HIS A 47 -11.87 21.18 -12.18
C HIS A 47 -11.01 20.96 -10.93
N VAL A 48 -9.76 20.51 -11.07
CA VAL A 48 -8.88 20.23 -9.93
C VAL A 48 -7.71 21.20 -9.93
N GLY A 49 -7.77 22.19 -9.04
CA GLY A 49 -6.76 23.24 -8.93
C GLY A 49 -5.48 22.79 -8.25
N ALA A 50 -4.45 23.64 -8.34
CA ALA A 50 -3.12 23.41 -7.76
C ALA A 50 -3.15 23.19 -6.24
N ILE A 51 -4.08 23.81 -5.50
CA ILE A 51 -4.21 23.66 -4.05
C ILE A 51 -4.61 22.21 -3.72
N THR A 52 -5.64 21.67 -4.38
CA THR A 52 -6.09 20.28 -4.18
C THR A 52 -4.96 19.30 -4.49
N LEU A 53 -4.28 19.48 -5.61
CA LEU A 53 -3.15 18.62 -5.99
C LEU A 53 -1.98 18.73 -5.00
N SER A 54 -1.71 19.90 -4.47
CA SER A 54 -0.68 20.08 -3.44
C SER A 54 -1.02 19.33 -2.16
N VAL A 55 -2.29 19.39 -1.71
CA VAL A 55 -2.77 18.63 -0.54
C VAL A 55 -2.64 17.13 -0.78
N LEU A 56 -3.07 16.63 -1.94
CA LEU A 56 -2.96 15.20 -2.31
C LEU A 56 -1.48 14.77 -2.41
N GLY A 57 -0.62 15.63 -2.95
CA GLY A 57 0.82 15.42 -3.00
C GLY A 57 1.45 15.30 -1.61
N VAL A 58 1.07 16.18 -0.68
CA VAL A 58 1.51 16.12 0.72
C VAL A 58 1.07 14.79 1.36
N PHE A 59 -0.17 14.35 1.17
CA PHE A 59 -0.62 13.04 1.65
C PHE A 59 0.20 11.89 1.08
N SER A 60 0.54 11.95 -0.20
CA SER A 60 1.40 10.95 -0.85
C SER A 60 2.80 10.91 -0.24
N VAL A 61 3.42 12.06 -0.01
CA VAL A 61 4.74 12.15 0.63
C VAL A 61 4.70 11.67 2.07
N VAL A 62 3.67 12.07 2.84
CA VAL A 62 3.48 11.60 4.22
C VAL A 62 3.32 10.08 4.26
N ALA A 63 2.55 9.48 3.34
CA ALA A 63 2.40 8.05 3.26
C ALA A 63 3.74 7.34 3.00
N LEU A 64 4.57 7.86 2.11
CA LEU A 64 5.91 7.32 1.85
C LEU A 64 6.82 7.40 3.09
N LEU A 65 6.80 8.55 3.78
CA LEU A 65 7.58 8.72 5.00
C LEU A 65 7.12 7.76 6.11
N VAL A 66 5.80 7.61 6.29
CA VAL A 66 5.23 6.67 7.26
C VAL A 66 5.62 5.24 6.92
N ASP A 67 5.55 4.84 5.65
CA ASP A 67 5.97 3.50 5.19
C ASP A 67 7.45 3.24 5.47
N PHE A 68 8.30 4.21 5.17
CA PHE A 68 9.74 4.12 5.40
C PHE A 68 10.04 3.97 6.90
N VAL A 69 9.46 4.85 7.72
CA VAL A 69 9.66 4.84 9.19
C VAL A 69 9.05 3.58 9.81
N ALA A 70 7.84 3.18 9.39
CA ALA A 70 7.19 1.96 9.87
C ALA A 70 7.99 0.71 9.52
N GLY A 71 8.56 0.65 8.32
CA GLY A 71 9.45 -0.44 7.89
C GLY A 71 10.69 -0.54 8.77
N MET A 72 11.33 0.59 9.08
CA MET A 72 12.52 0.63 9.95
C MET A 72 12.19 0.27 11.41
N LEU A 73 11.09 0.78 11.96
CA LEU A 73 10.71 0.56 13.36
C LEU A 73 10.03 -0.80 13.57
N GLY A 74 9.23 -1.25 12.61
CA GLY A 74 8.52 -2.52 12.67
C GLY A 74 9.47 -3.71 12.78
N ALA A 75 10.50 -3.74 11.94
CA ALA A 75 11.54 -4.77 11.99
C ALA A 75 12.26 -4.84 13.35
N LYS A 76 12.49 -3.69 13.99
CA LYS A 76 13.14 -3.62 15.31
C LYS A 76 12.21 -4.01 16.47
N ARG A 77 10.93 -3.62 16.43
CA ARG A 77 10.00 -3.84 17.56
C ARG A 77 9.56 -5.29 17.70
N VAL A 78 9.42 -6.02 16.61
CA VAL A 78 8.97 -7.42 16.65
C VAL A 78 10.15 -8.38 16.82
N GLY A 79 11.40 -7.90 16.75
CA GLY A 79 12.60 -8.73 16.78
C GLY A 79 12.62 -9.76 15.66
N ALA A 80 11.92 -9.48 14.56
CA ALA A 80 11.84 -10.33 13.39
C ALA A 80 13.20 -10.44 12.71
N SER A 81 13.59 -11.65 12.33
CA SER A 81 14.77 -11.86 11.51
C SER A 81 14.51 -11.34 10.08
N SER A 82 15.58 -11.02 9.35
CA SER A 82 15.44 -10.67 7.92
C SER A 82 14.76 -11.79 7.11
N ARG A 83 14.95 -13.05 7.53
CA ARG A 83 14.30 -14.20 6.90
C ARG A 83 12.79 -14.22 7.14
N ALA A 84 12.31 -13.78 8.31
CA ALA A 84 10.88 -13.63 8.58
C ALA A 84 10.24 -12.56 7.70
N LEU A 85 10.91 -11.42 7.49
CA LEU A 85 10.42 -10.35 6.62
C LEU A 85 10.33 -10.80 5.16
N TRP A 86 11.38 -11.45 4.64
CA TRP A 86 11.37 -12.04 3.31
C TRP A 86 10.30 -13.13 3.18
N GLY A 87 10.17 -13.98 4.20
CA GLY A 87 9.15 -15.01 4.27
C GLY A 87 7.73 -14.40 4.20
N ALA A 88 7.47 -13.34 4.97
CA ALA A 88 6.18 -12.63 4.93
C ALA A 88 5.89 -12.07 3.53
N THR A 89 6.88 -11.45 2.89
CA THR A 89 6.75 -10.88 1.55
C THR A 89 6.44 -11.98 0.52
N ILE A 90 7.24 -13.05 0.50
CA ILE A 90 7.03 -14.20 -0.40
C ILE A 90 5.67 -14.85 -0.12
N GLY A 91 5.30 -15.02 1.16
CA GLY A 91 4.02 -15.56 1.59
C GLY A 91 2.83 -14.71 1.12
N THR A 92 2.98 -13.37 1.12
CA THR A 92 1.94 -12.47 0.59
C THR A 92 1.75 -12.68 -0.91
N PHE A 93 2.84 -12.72 -1.69
CA PHE A 93 2.75 -12.95 -3.13
C PHE A 93 2.21 -14.36 -3.47
N ALA A 94 2.69 -15.40 -2.79
CA ALA A 94 2.18 -16.76 -2.95
C ALA A 94 0.71 -16.84 -2.56
N GLY A 95 0.33 -16.17 -1.46
CA GLY A 95 -1.04 -16.10 -0.97
C GLY A 95 -2.02 -15.49 -1.97
N LEU A 96 -1.55 -14.58 -2.84
CA LEU A 96 -2.37 -13.96 -3.88
C LEU A 96 -3.03 -14.98 -4.81
N PHE A 97 -2.33 -16.10 -5.10
CA PHE A 97 -2.86 -17.18 -5.93
C PHE A 97 -3.98 -17.99 -5.27
N PHE A 98 -4.12 -17.88 -3.95
CA PHE A 98 -5.17 -18.53 -3.15
C PHE A 98 -6.31 -17.59 -2.78
N GLY A 99 -6.38 -16.40 -3.40
CA GLY A 99 -7.41 -15.39 -3.16
C GLY A 99 -7.32 -14.72 -1.77
N ILE A 100 -8.48 -14.25 -1.25
CA ILE A 100 -8.53 -13.50 0.01
C ILE A 100 -7.97 -14.29 1.21
N PRO A 101 -8.32 -15.59 1.43
CA PRO A 101 -7.74 -16.36 2.52
C PRO A 101 -6.22 -16.49 2.42
N GLY A 102 -5.70 -16.69 1.23
CA GLY A 102 -4.26 -16.77 0.99
C GLY A 102 -3.55 -15.43 1.25
N LEU A 103 -4.17 -14.32 0.85
CA LEU A 103 -3.62 -12.98 1.09
C LEU A 103 -3.54 -12.65 2.60
N LEU A 104 -4.51 -13.11 3.38
CA LEU A 104 -4.53 -12.89 4.83
C LEU A 104 -3.54 -13.82 5.57
N LEU A 105 -3.51 -15.11 5.22
CA LEU A 105 -2.70 -16.10 5.91
C LEU A 105 -1.26 -16.21 5.37
N GLY A 106 -1.06 -15.85 4.11
CA GLY A 106 0.23 -15.94 3.43
C GLY A 106 1.37 -15.22 4.16
N PRO A 107 1.23 -13.93 4.51
CA PRO A 107 2.26 -13.21 5.24
C PRO A 107 2.54 -13.80 6.62
N PHE A 108 1.52 -14.28 7.33
CA PHE A 108 1.68 -14.95 8.61
C PHE A 108 2.50 -16.25 8.49
N ILE A 109 2.05 -17.15 7.61
CA ILE A 109 2.73 -18.45 7.38
C ILE A 109 4.15 -18.21 6.88
N GLY A 110 4.34 -17.27 5.96
CA GLY A 110 5.63 -16.90 5.43
C GLY A 110 6.57 -16.33 6.49
N ALA A 111 6.09 -15.46 7.37
CA ALA A 111 6.89 -14.92 8.48
C ALA A 111 7.30 -16.01 9.46
N VAL A 112 6.39 -16.90 9.84
CA VAL A 112 6.67 -18.03 10.74
C VAL A 112 7.72 -18.96 10.13
N ALA A 113 7.54 -19.37 8.86
CA ALA A 113 8.49 -20.23 8.16
C ALA A 113 9.87 -19.58 8.02
N GLY A 114 9.91 -18.28 7.70
CA GLY A 114 11.13 -17.49 7.63
C GLY A 114 11.87 -17.42 8.96
N GLU A 115 11.15 -17.17 10.06
CA GLU A 115 11.74 -17.10 11.40
C GLU A 115 12.23 -18.46 11.88
N LEU A 116 11.50 -19.55 11.61
CA LEU A 116 11.96 -20.92 11.88
C LEU A 116 13.23 -21.26 11.10
N SER A 117 13.32 -20.84 9.83
CA SER A 117 14.53 -21.03 9.02
C SER A 117 15.75 -20.26 9.56
N ALA A 118 15.50 -19.23 10.37
CA ALA A 118 16.56 -18.48 11.07
C ALA A 118 17.04 -19.17 12.36
N GLY A 119 16.47 -20.35 12.72
CA GLY A 119 16.86 -21.13 13.90
C GLY A 119 16.12 -20.71 15.18
N SER A 120 15.05 -19.92 15.05
CA SER A 120 14.23 -19.51 16.19
C SER A 120 13.33 -20.66 16.68
N ARG A 121 13.00 -20.62 17.99
CA ARG A 121 12.03 -21.57 18.57
C ARG A 121 10.61 -21.25 18.06
N MET A 122 9.75 -22.27 17.97
CA MET A 122 8.37 -22.14 17.47
C MET A 122 7.58 -21.01 18.16
N HIS A 123 7.66 -20.90 19.49
CA HIS A 123 6.98 -19.85 20.24
C HIS A 123 7.38 -18.44 19.78
N ARG A 124 8.68 -18.21 19.52
CA ARG A 124 9.18 -16.93 19.02
C ARG A 124 8.75 -16.71 17.57
N ALA A 125 8.84 -17.74 16.73
CA ALA A 125 8.42 -17.67 15.34
C ALA A 125 6.92 -17.30 15.21
N THR A 126 6.06 -17.89 16.04
CA THR A 126 4.62 -17.56 16.07
C THR A 126 4.39 -16.12 16.53
N ALA A 127 5.09 -15.65 17.57
CA ALA A 127 4.98 -14.27 18.05
C ALA A 127 5.42 -13.26 16.98
N VAL A 128 6.52 -13.54 16.26
CA VAL A 128 7.00 -12.74 15.13
C VAL A 128 5.98 -12.78 13.99
N GLY A 129 5.42 -13.94 13.68
CA GLY A 129 4.39 -14.10 12.64
C GLY A 129 3.15 -13.25 12.94
N ILE A 130 2.61 -13.33 14.15
CA ILE A 130 1.44 -12.51 14.57
C ILE A 130 1.77 -11.02 14.51
N GLY A 131 2.92 -10.61 15.03
CA GLY A 131 3.33 -9.20 15.04
C GLY A 131 3.51 -8.64 13.64
N THR A 132 4.14 -9.39 12.74
CA THR A 132 4.32 -9.01 11.33
C THR A 132 2.98 -8.94 10.62
N TRP A 133 2.10 -9.91 10.84
CA TRP A 133 0.75 -9.96 10.24
C TRP A 133 -0.11 -8.78 10.69
N LEU A 134 -0.16 -8.49 12.00
CA LEU A 134 -0.88 -7.33 12.51
C LEU A 134 -0.32 -6.02 11.96
N GLY A 135 1.01 -5.89 11.89
CA GLY A 135 1.65 -4.71 11.30
C GLY A 135 1.26 -4.50 9.84
N LEU A 136 1.26 -5.57 9.03
CA LEU A 136 0.81 -5.53 7.65
C LEU A 136 -0.67 -5.18 7.53
N LEU A 137 -1.53 -5.78 8.36
CA LEU A 137 -2.97 -5.54 8.35
C LEU A 137 -3.29 -4.08 8.67
N PHE A 138 -2.76 -3.55 9.78
CA PHE A 138 -2.96 -2.14 10.16
C PHE A 138 -2.36 -1.17 9.14
N GLY A 139 -1.16 -1.47 8.63
CA GLY A 139 -0.52 -0.66 7.58
C GLY A 139 -1.35 -0.61 6.30
N THR A 140 -1.89 -1.74 5.86
CA THR A 140 -2.75 -1.84 4.69
C THR A 140 -4.07 -1.07 4.89
N LEU A 141 -4.72 -1.23 6.04
CA LEU A 141 -5.95 -0.51 6.36
C LEU A 141 -5.74 1.01 6.37
N ALA A 142 -4.64 1.47 6.97
CA ALA A 142 -4.30 2.89 6.98
C ALA A 142 -4.05 3.44 5.57
N LYS A 143 -3.33 2.69 4.72
CA LYS A 143 -3.09 3.06 3.32
C LYS A 143 -4.37 3.10 2.51
N LEU A 144 -5.25 2.11 2.66
CA LEU A 144 -6.54 2.09 1.99
C LEU A 144 -7.41 3.28 2.42
N ALA A 145 -7.48 3.56 3.73
CA ALA A 145 -8.19 4.73 4.24
C ALA A 145 -7.64 6.03 3.62
N LEU A 146 -6.31 6.15 3.52
CA LEU A 146 -5.66 7.30 2.90
C LEU A 146 -5.99 7.39 1.39
N CYS A 147 -5.90 6.28 0.64
CA CYS A 147 -6.25 6.25 -0.78
C CYS A 147 -7.70 6.66 -1.03
N PHE A 148 -8.65 6.14 -0.22
CA PHE A 148 -10.07 6.51 -0.35
C PHE A 148 -10.33 7.96 0.07
N THR A 149 -9.65 8.48 1.08
CA THR A 149 -9.73 9.89 1.47
C THR A 149 -9.23 10.79 0.35
N MET A 150 -8.07 10.47 -0.23
CA MET A 150 -7.51 11.22 -1.37
C MET A 150 -8.44 11.17 -2.58
N LEU A 151 -8.99 10.00 -2.88
CA LEU A 151 -9.95 9.83 -3.98
C LEU A 151 -11.23 10.63 -3.73
N GLY A 152 -11.73 10.64 -2.50
CA GLY A 152 -12.89 11.45 -2.10
C GLY A 152 -12.64 12.95 -2.28
N ILE A 153 -11.50 13.46 -1.82
CA ILE A 153 -11.10 14.87 -2.00
C ILE A 153 -10.99 15.21 -3.49
N PHE A 154 -10.35 14.33 -4.27
CA PHE A 154 -10.20 14.53 -5.72
C PHE A 154 -11.56 14.57 -6.44
N LEU A 155 -12.45 13.61 -6.17
CA LEU A 155 -13.78 13.56 -6.78
C LEU A 155 -14.64 14.75 -6.37
N LEU A 156 -14.59 15.16 -5.11
CA LEU A 156 -15.29 16.36 -4.66
C LEU A 156 -14.79 17.60 -5.38
N ALA A 157 -13.48 17.78 -5.50
CA ALA A 157 -12.90 18.90 -6.23
C ALA A 157 -13.29 18.84 -7.73
N PHE A 158 -13.36 17.64 -8.32
CA PHE A 158 -13.73 17.45 -9.72
C PHE A 158 -15.20 17.72 -10.01
N VAL A 159 -16.10 17.55 -9.03
CA VAL A 159 -17.54 17.80 -9.17
C VAL A 159 -17.92 19.25 -8.85
N ILE A 160 -17.19 19.89 -7.94
CA ILE A 160 -17.53 21.23 -7.42
C ILE A 160 -16.76 22.33 -8.16
N GLY A 161 -15.54 22.03 -8.65
CA GLY A 161 -14.69 22.95 -9.41
C GLY A 161 -15.06 22.99 -10.85
#